data_d75cad2e83b27f6d30f5823730d12629
#
_entry.id   d75cad2e83b27f6d30f5823730d12629
#
_cell.length_a   1.000
_cell.length_b   1.000
_cell.length_c   1.000
_cell.angle_alpha   90.00
_cell.angle_beta   90.00
_cell.angle_gamma   90.00
#
_symmetry.space_group_name_H-M   'P 1'
#
loop_
_entity.id
_entity.type
_entity.pdbx_description
1 polymer ?
#
loop_
_entity_poly.entity_id
_entity_poly.type
_entity_poly.pdbx_seq_one_letter_code
_entity_poly.pdbx_strand_id
1 'polypeptide(L)'
;MASIRPVTVYGEPVLHRRAAEVEVIDDEIRELIEDMYVTQDAAHGVGLAAPQVGVGLRIFTWTFPDSGDAPNVGHVINPVLTHLDKAPREEPHPDEHTEGCLSVPGLGDPLQRPTRVRLSGQRVDGEMFEFEAEGWFARIMQHEYDHLNGTLYVNRLEGKWQRRWKRAQRAERLNVPGVTWLPGTDEDPFGHDADDHEDHEHGPDGDHGDDEA
;
A
#
# COMPACT_ATOMS: atom_id res chain seq x y z
N MET A 1 -6.32 -15.61 17.05
CA MET A 1 -6.76 -15.70 15.63
C MET A 1 -6.67 -14.31 15.04
N ALA A 2 -6.03 -14.18 13.89
CA ALA A 2 -5.91 -12.88 13.24
C ALA A 2 -7.29 -12.30 12.88
N SER A 3 -7.44 -10.99 12.99
CA SER A 3 -8.69 -10.26 12.77
C SER A 3 -8.47 -9.06 11.83
N ILE A 4 -9.44 -8.80 10.96
CA ILE A 4 -9.43 -7.63 10.10
C ILE A 4 -9.66 -6.39 10.97
N ARG A 5 -8.78 -5.39 10.81
CA ARG A 5 -8.85 -4.11 11.54
C ARG A 5 -9.46 -3.02 10.69
N PRO A 6 -10.21 -2.07 11.30
CA PRO A 6 -10.64 -0.88 10.58
C PRO A 6 -9.44 -0.08 10.06
N VAL A 7 -9.52 0.36 8.79
CA VAL A 7 -8.53 1.25 8.18
C VAL A 7 -8.93 2.68 8.45
N THR A 8 -8.01 3.47 8.99
CA THR A 8 -8.20 4.89 9.30
C THR A 8 -8.06 5.74 8.05
N VAL A 9 -8.89 6.76 7.92
CA VAL A 9 -8.86 7.72 6.79
C VAL A 9 -8.05 8.96 7.15
N TYR A 10 -7.58 9.67 6.14
CA TYR A 10 -6.64 10.80 6.18
C TYR A 10 -6.82 11.78 7.37
N GLY A 11 -8.03 11.99 7.87
CA GLY A 11 -8.30 12.88 9.01
C GLY A 11 -7.75 12.42 10.37
N GLU A 12 -7.35 11.15 10.47
CA GLU A 12 -6.89 10.59 11.74
C GLU A 12 -5.51 11.13 12.16
N PRO A 13 -5.37 11.65 13.40
CA PRO A 13 -4.10 12.24 13.85
C PRO A 13 -2.91 11.28 13.86
N VAL A 14 -3.14 9.97 13.99
CA VAL A 14 -2.06 8.96 13.98
C VAL A 14 -1.34 8.93 12.64
N LEU A 15 -2.03 9.21 11.53
CA LEU A 15 -1.47 9.24 10.19
C LEU A 15 -0.54 10.42 9.93
N HIS A 16 -0.57 11.45 10.79
CA HIS A 16 0.17 12.70 10.64
C HIS A 16 1.28 12.88 11.70
N ARG A 17 1.63 11.82 12.41
CA ARG A 17 2.67 11.82 13.42
C ARG A 17 3.70 10.75 13.11
N ARG A 18 4.96 11.03 13.42
CA ARG A 18 5.99 10.00 13.37
C ARG A 18 5.62 8.88 14.35
N ALA A 19 5.53 7.66 13.84
CA ALA A 19 5.29 6.46 14.61
C ALA A 19 6.47 6.15 15.56
N ALA A 20 6.16 5.62 16.73
CA ALA A 20 7.15 5.23 17.74
C ALA A 20 7.86 3.93 17.34
N GLU A 21 9.10 3.79 17.77
CA GLU A 21 9.83 2.54 17.61
C GLU A 21 9.25 1.44 18.51
N VAL A 22 9.29 0.21 18.02
CA VAL A 22 8.96 -0.98 18.82
C VAL A 22 10.15 -1.30 19.70
N GLU A 23 9.97 -1.22 21.00
CA GLU A 23 11.04 -1.51 21.97
C GLU A 23 11.16 -3.02 22.26
N VAL A 24 10.04 -3.72 22.28
CA VAL A 24 9.96 -5.16 22.58
C VAL A 24 9.04 -5.83 21.57
N ILE A 25 9.49 -6.91 20.95
CA ILE A 25 8.68 -7.73 20.05
C ILE A 25 8.01 -8.83 20.87
N ASP A 26 6.88 -8.49 21.46
CA ASP A 26 6.04 -9.38 22.28
C ASP A 26 4.91 -10.03 21.46
N ASP A 27 4.01 -10.72 22.13
CA ASP A 27 2.89 -11.39 21.47
C ASP A 27 1.87 -10.39 20.90
N GLU A 28 1.74 -9.18 21.50
CA GLU A 28 0.85 -8.13 20.97
C GLU A 28 1.36 -7.61 19.62
N ILE A 29 2.68 -7.45 19.48
CA ILE A 29 3.31 -7.08 18.18
C ILE A 29 3.14 -8.19 17.15
N ARG A 30 3.25 -9.46 17.54
CA ARG A 30 3.04 -10.60 16.65
C ARG A 30 1.59 -10.64 16.15
N GLU A 31 0.64 -10.52 17.06
CA GLU A 31 -0.79 -10.47 16.72
C GLU A 31 -1.12 -9.28 15.82
N LEU A 32 -0.57 -8.10 16.09
CA LEU A 32 -0.74 -6.92 15.25
C LEU A 32 -0.27 -7.18 13.81
N ILE A 33 0.89 -7.80 13.63
CA ILE A 33 1.43 -8.09 12.28
C ILE A 33 0.53 -9.11 11.55
N GLU A 34 0.03 -10.11 12.23
CA GLU A 34 -0.92 -11.08 11.67
C GLU A 34 -2.24 -10.39 11.26
N ASP A 35 -2.78 -9.52 12.11
CA ASP A 35 -3.96 -8.72 11.81
C ASP A 35 -3.74 -7.78 10.61
N MET A 36 -2.53 -7.18 10.52
CA MET A 36 -2.17 -6.33 9.39
C MET A 36 -2.16 -7.11 8.07
N TYR A 37 -1.66 -8.34 8.04
CA TYR A 37 -1.69 -9.17 6.84
C TYR A 37 -3.11 -9.48 6.38
N VAL A 38 -3.98 -9.93 7.28
CA VAL A 38 -5.37 -10.25 6.89
C VAL A 38 -6.17 -8.99 6.54
N THR A 39 -5.84 -7.85 7.17
CA THR A 39 -6.45 -6.56 6.83
C THR A 39 -6.01 -6.08 5.44
N GLN A 40 -4.72 -6.18 5.15
CA GLN A 40 -4.15 -5.82 3.85
C GLN A 40 -4.74 -6.67 2.72
N ASP A 41 -4.85 -7.99 2.93
CA ASP A 41 -5.45 -8.92 1.97
C ASP A 41 -6.92 -8.59 1.71
N ALA A 42 -7.72 -8.43 2.77
CA ALA A 42 -9.13 -8.06 2.66
C ALA A 42 -9.36 -6.68 2.02
N ALA A 43 -8.37 -5.79 2.10
CA ALA A 43 -8.40 -4.46 1.46
C ALA A 43 -7.84 -4.47 0.03
N HIS A 44 -7.43 -5.62 -0.51
CA HIS A 44 -6.72 -5.76 -1.78
C HIS A 44 -5.50 -4.84 -1.90
N GLY A 45 -4.85 -4.56 -0.74
CA GLY A 45 -3.70 -3.68 -0.63
C GLY A 45 -2.38 -4.39 -0.92
N VAL A 46 -1.43 -3.68 -1.52
CA VAL A 46 -0.05 -4.17 -1.74
C VAL A 46 0.90 -3.84 -0.59
N GLY A 47 0.48 -2.95 0.32
CA GLY A 47 1.18 -2.57 1.54
C GLY A 47 0.21 -2.03 2.59
N LEU A 48 0.61 -2.12 3.86
CA LEU A 48 -0.15 -1.58 4.99
C LEU A 48 0.79 -1.22 6.14
N ALA A 49 0.72 0.02 6.60
CA ALA A 49 1.47 0.50 7.75
C ALA A 49 0.61 0.50 9.02
N ALA A 50 1.20 0.22 10.18
CA ALA A 50 0.50 0.18 11.46
C ALA A 50 -0.29 1.47 11.79
N PRO A 51 0.17 2.69 11.43
CA PRO A 51 -0.66 3.90 11.59
C PRO A 51 -2.00 3.83 10.83
N GLN A 52 -2.09 3.11 9.72
CA GLN A 52 -3.33 2.97 8.95
C GLN A 52 -4.38 2.08 9.65
N VAL A 53 -3.97 1.26 10.58
CA VAL A 53 -4.88 0.52 11.48
C VAL A 53 -4.95 1.12 12.89
N GLY A 54 -4.63 2.40 13.02
CA GLY A 54 -4.74 3.16 14.27
C GLY A 54 -3.59 2.98 15.26
N VAL A 55 -2.55 2.21 14.93
CA VAL A 55 -1.43 1.89 15.82
C VAL A 55 -0.18 2.70 15.43
N GLY A 56 0.24 3.62 16.30
CA GLY A 56 1.35 4.54 16.04
C GLY A 56 2.74 3.89 16.24
N LEU A 57 2.98 2.71 15.67
CA LEU A 57 4.24 1.97 15.75
C LEU A 57 4.93 1.84 14.39
N ARG A 58 6.27 1.74 14.41
CA ARG A 58 7.07 1.62 13.19
C ARG A 58 7.07 0.19 12.66
N ILE A 59 5.95 -0.22 12.07
CA ILE A 59 5.74 -1.53 11.44
C ILE A 59 5.00 -1.31 10.13
N PHE A 60 5.38 -2.03 9.07
CA PHE A 60 4.55 -2.20 7.89
C PHE A 60 4.67 -3.61 7.29
N THR A 61 3.65 -4.01 6.56
CA THR A 61 3.56 -5.26 5.79
C THR A 61 3.50 -4.96 4.30
N TRP A 62 3.82 -5.95 3.46
CA TRP A 62 3.67 -5.86 2.01
C TRP A 62 3.34 -7.23 1.40
N THR A 63 2.66 -7.19 0.26
CA THR A 63 2.49 -8.31 -0.66
C THR A 63 2.72 -7.77 -2.06
N PHE A 64 3.81 -8.20 -2.70
CA PHE A 64 4.16 -7.76 -4.04
C PHE A 64 4.21 -8.98 -4.97
N PRO A 65 3.41 -9.01 -6.05
CA PRO A 65 3.52 -10.06 -7.05
C PRO A 65 4.91 -9.96 -7.69
N ASP A 66 5.74 -10.96 -7.43
CA ASP A 66 7.06 -11.09 -8.05
C ASP A 66 6.91 -11.79 -9.41
N SER A 67 7.94 -11.69 -10.26
CA SER A 67 8.01 -12.42 -11.53
C SER A 67 8.14 -13.95 -11.37
N GLY A 68 8.08 -14.47 -10.13
CA GLY A 68 8.11 -15.88 -9.77
C GLY A 68 6.73 -16.47 -9.47
N ASP A 69 6.69 -17.77 -9.16
CA ASP A 69 5.45 -18.50 -8.88
C ASP A 69 4.76 -18.12 -7.54
N ALA A 70 5.42 -17.33 -6.68
CA ALA A 70 4.88 -16.89 -5.39
C ALA A 70 5.11 -15.40 -5.17
N PRO A 71 4.15 -14.67 -4.56
CA PRO A 71 4.33 -13.27 -4.24
C PRO A 71 5.42 -13.08 -3.18
N ASN A 72 6.14 -11.97 -3.28
CA ASN A 72 7.05 -11.51 -2.23
C ASN A 72 6.21 -10.91 -1.09
N VAL A 73 6.06 -11.64 0.00
CA VAL A 73 5.29 -11.25 1.19
C VAL A 73 6.24 -11.03 2.35
N GLY A 74 6.06 -9.93 3.07
CA GLY A 74 6.93 -9.64 4.20
C GLY A 74 6.42 -8.52 5.10
N HIS A 75 7.16 -8.34 6.20
CA HIS A 75 6.96 -7.25 7.13
C HIS A 75 8.32 -6.71 7.61
N VAL A 76 8.29 -5.53 8.15
CA VAL A 76 9.45 -4.92 8.80
C VAL A 76 9.05 -4.16 10.05
N ILE A 77 9.85 -4.33 11.10
CA ILE A 77 9.77 -3.61 12.37
C ILE A 77 10.95 -2.64 12.44
N ASN A 78 10.72 -1.40 12.85
CA ASN A 78 11.71 -0.33 12.97
C ASN A 78 12.54 -0.12 11.69
N PRO A 79 11.89 0.05 10.53
CA PRO A 79 12.61 0.17 9.28
C PRO A 79 13.47 1.42 9.20
N VAL A 80 14.61 1.26 8.49
CA VAL A 80 15.42 2.35 7.96
C VAL A 80 15.43 2.23 6.44
N LEU A 81 15.05 3.30 5.75
CA LEU A 81 15.02 3.36 4.30
C LEU A 81 16.03 4.39 3.78
N THR A 82 16.83 3.98 2.83
CA THR A 82 17.82 4.83 2.14
C THR A 82 17.54 4.85 0.65
N HIS A 83 17.41 6.04 0.07
CA HIS A 83 17.33 6.19 -1.38
C HIS A 83 18.70 5.94 -2.02
N LEU A 84 18.76 5.08 -3.03
CA LEU A 84 19.98 4.74 -3.77
C LEU A 84 20.14 5.60 -5.04
N ASP A 85 19.07 6.28 -5.45
CA ASP A 85 19.06 7.24 -6.54
C ASP A 85 18.21 8.46 -6.19
N LYS A 86 17.98 9.33 -7.16
CA LYS A 86 17.11 10.50 -7.03
C LYS A 86 15.85 10.31 -7.86
N ALA A 87 14.75 10.85 -7.38
CA ALA A 87 13.54 10.92 -8.19
C ALA A 87 13.83 11.59 -9.54
N PRO A 88 13.30 11.05 -10.65
CA PRO A 88 13.36 11.70 -11.94
C PRO A 88 12.80 13.14 -11.87
N ARG A 89 13.30 14.04 -12.74
CA ARG A 89 12.87 15.44 -12.75
C ARG A 89 11.67 15.70 -13.66
N GLU A 90 11.36 14.73 -14.50
CA GLU A 90 10.24 14.75 -15.42
C GLU A 90 8.91 14.76 -14.65
N GLU A 91 7.87 15.34 -15.23
CA GLU A 91 6.52 15.24 -14.66
C GLU A 91 6.11 13.77 -14.56
N PRO A 92 5.47 13.35 -13.44
CA PRO A 92 5.02 11.97 -13.30
C PRO A 92 3.94 11.65 -14.34
N HIS A 93 4.10 10.49 -15.01
CA HIS A 93 3.12 9.99 -15.97
C HIS A 93 1.99 9.26 -15.22
N PRO A 94 0.70 9.57 -15.49
CA PRO A 94 -0.42 8.97 -14.76
C PRO A 94 -0.44 7.44 -14.81
N ASP A 95 -0.20 6.83 -15.97
CA ASP A 95 -0.31 5.38 -16.13
C ASP A 95 0.85 4.60 -15.46
N GLU A 96 1.98 5.29 -15.19
CA GLU A 96 3.18 4.64 -14.65
C GLU A 96 3.46 4.97 -13.18
N HIS A 97 2.94 6.11 -12.69
CA HIS A 97 3.35 6.68 -11.42
C HIS A 97 2.20 6.92 -10.43
N THR A 98 0.96 6.53 -10.79
CA THR A 98 -0.19 6.75 -9.90
C THR A 98 -0.10 5.87 -8.66
N GLU A 99 -0.14 6.51 -7.51
CA GLU A 99 -0.28 5.85 -6.21
C GLU A 99 -1.69 6.01 -5.67
N GLY A 100 -2.25 4.93 -5.14
CA GLY A 100 -3.42 4.93 -4.26
C GLY A 100 -2.99 4.70 -2.81
N CYS A 101 -3.88 4.92 -1.88
CA CYS A 101 -3.65 4.67 -0.46
C CYS A 101 -4.94 4.28 0.24
N LEU A 102 -4.94 3.20 1.00
CA LEU A 102 -6.10 2.72 1.76
C LEU A 102 -6.66 3.77 2.73
N SER A 103 -5.81 4.71 3.17
CA SER A 103 -6.21 5.86 4.01
C SER A 103 -6.67 7.09 3.23
N VAL A 104 -6.70 7.01 1.88
CA VAL A 104 -7.17 8.06 0.98
C VAL A 104 -8.13 7.44 -0.05
N PRO A 105 -9.31 6.98 0.40
CA PRO A 105 -10.22 6.17 -0.40
C PRO A 105 -10.66 6.86 -1.69
N GLY A 106 -10.75 6.08 -2.78
CA GLY A 106 -11.26 6.51 -4.08
C GLY A 106 -10.36 7.49 -4.86
N LEU A 107 -9.14 7.73 -4.39
CA LEU A 107 -8.22 8.68 -5.02
C LEU A 107 -6.87 8.04 -5.34
N GLY A 108 -6.37 8.36 -6.54
CA GLY A 108 -5.01 8.06 -6.95
C GLY A 108 -4.45 9.22 -7.77
N ASP A 109 -3.20 9.59 -7.50
CA ASP A 109 -2.52 10.66 -8.21
C ASP A 109 -1.06 10.28 -8.49
N PRO A 110 -0.51 10.67 -9.65
CA PRO A 110 0.86 10.34 -10.00
C PRO A 110 1.87 11.11 -9.15
N LEU A 111 2.86 10.39 -8.65
CA LEU A 111 3.93 10.90 -7.82
C LEU A 111 5.29 10.38 -8.30
N GLN A 112 6.28 11.25 -8.51
CA GLN A 112 7.65 10.84 -8.77
C GLN A 112 8.34 10.41 -7.48
N ARG A 113 9.01 9.26 -7.56
CA ARG A 113 9.85 8.73 -6.48
C ARG A 113 11.19 8.27 -6.99
N PRO A 114 12.23 8.21 -6.14
CA PRO A 114 13.41 7.40 -6.40
C PRO A 114 13.02 5.99 -6.84
N THR A 115 13.73 5.44 -7.83
CA THR A 115 13.41 4.13 -8.41
C THR A 115 14.07 2.98 -7.68
N ARG A 116 15.09 3.29 -6.83
CA ARG A 116 15.83 2.29 -6.06
C ARG A 116 15.97 2.73 -4.61
N VAL A 117 15.69 1.79 -3.71
CA VAL A 117 15.86 2.01 -2.27
C VAL A 117 16.52 0.80 -1.63
N ARG A 118 17.15 1.04 -0.49
CA ARG A 118 17.60 -0.01 0.44
C ARG A 118 16.74 0.08 1.70
N LEU A 119 16.16 -1.04 2.09
CA LEU A 119 15.39 -1.18 3.32
C LEU A 119 16.11 -2.13 4.26
N SER A 120 16.26 -1.72 5.52
CA SER A 120 16.70 -2.59 6.60
C SER A 120 15.77 -2.48 7.79
N GLY A 121 15.74 -3.49 8.66
CA GLY A 121 14.93 -3.52 9.86
C GLY A 121 14.91 -4.90 10.51
N GLN A 122 13.96 -5.14 11.40
CA GLN A 122 13.82 -6.40 12.13
C GLN A 122 12.65 -7.21 11.63
N ARG A 123 12.79 -8.53 11.64
CA ARG A 123 11.69 -9.49 11.55
C ARG A 123 11.02 -9.69 12.91
N VAL A 124 9.89 -10.38 12.91
CA VAL A 124 9.13 -10.71 14.13
C VAL A 124 9.89 -11.62 15.11
N ASP A 125 10.90 -12.34 14.65
CA ASP A 125 11.81 -13.16 15.47
C ASP A 125 13.01 -12.34 16.04
N GLY A 126 13.09 -11.05 15.67
CA GLY A 126 14.16 -10.15 16.07
C GLY A 126 15.39 -10.17 15.16
N GLU A 127 15.40 -11.03 14.12
CA GLU A 127 16.49 -11.06 13.15
C GLU A 127 16.54 -9.77 12.32
N MET A 128 17.73 -9.20 12.19
CA MET A 128 17.98 -8.06 11.32
C MET A 128 18.13 -8.52 9.87
N PHE A 129 17.51 -7.77 8.96
CA PHE A 129 17.66 -8.02 7.53
C PHE A 129 17.82 -6.72 6.74
N GLU A 130 18.34 -6.83 5.54
CA GLU A 130 18.46 -5.74 4.58
C GLU A 130 18.27 -6.27 3.16
N PHE A 131 17.61 -5.48 2.31
CA PHE A 131 17.53 -5.75 0.87
C PHE A 131 17.40 -4.46 0.07
N GLU A 132 17.68 -4.54 -1.24
CA GLU A 132 17.39 -3.48 -2.20
C GLU A 132 16.10 -3.79 -2.96
N ALA A 133 15.29 -2.76 -3.18
CA ALA A 133 14.07 -2.81 -3.96
C ALA A 133 14.17 -1.84 -5.13
N GLU A 134 13.55 -2.19 -6.26
CA GLU A 134 13.54 -1.41 -7.49
C GLU A 134 12.11 -1.24 -8.03
N GLY A 135 11.89 -0.19 -8.85
CA GLY A 135 10.63 0.06 -9.56
C GLY A 135 9.42 0.17 -8.63
N TRP A 136 8.36 -0.60 -8.92
CA TRP A 136 7.13 -0.60 -8.12
C TRP A 136 7.35 -1.11 -6.70
N PHE A 137 8.20 -2.11 -6.50
CA PHE A 137 8.52 -2.58 -5.17
C PHE A 137 9.21 -1.50 -4.33
N ALA A 138 10.13 -0.74 -4.92
CA ALA A 138 10.73 0.43 -4.25
C ALA A 138 9.69 1.51 -3.91
N ARG A 139 8.66 1.69 -4.77
CA ARG A 139 7.56 2.62 -4.53
C ARG A 139 6.72 2.22 -3.33
N ILE A 140 6.34 0.94 -3.22
CA ILE A 140 5.61 0.39 -2.07
C ILE A 140 6.41 0.64 -0.79
N MET A 141 7.69 0.28 -0.75
CA MET A 141 8.54 0.49 0.43
C MET A 141 8.58 1.97 0.88
N GLN A 142 8.66 2.89 -0.07
CA GLN A 142 8.65 4.33 0.21
C GLN A 142 7.28 4.81 0.69
N HIS A 143 6.19 4.28 0.13
CA HIS A 143 4.83 4.64 0.52
C HIS A 143 4.57 4.26 1.97
N GLU A 144 4.87 3.01 2.36
CA GLU A 144 4.68 2.53 3.71
C GLU A 144 5.63 3.21 4.71
N TYR A 145 6.87 3.48 4.30
CA TYR A 145 7.81 4.22 5.13
C TYR A 145 7.38 5.68 5.37
N ASP A 146 6.70 6.31 4.40
CA ASP A 146 6.12 7.64 4.58
C ASP A 146 5.05 7.65 5.67
N HIS A 147 4.17 6.65 5.71
CA HIS A 147 3.18 6.51 6.79
C HIS A 147 3.82 6.48 8.17
N LEU A 148 4.96 5.79 8.33
CA LEU A 148 5.67 5.73 9.60
C LEU A 148 6.31 7.08 9.99
N ASN A 149 6.46 7.99 9.04
CA ASN A 149 6.97 9.34 9.28
C ASN A 149 5.85 10.40 9.33
N GLY A 150 4.58 9.98 9.38
CA GLY A 150 3.43 10.87 9.45
C GLY A 150 3.14 11.61 8.14
N THR A 151 3.50 11.02 7.01
CA THR A 151 3.34 11.59 5.67
C THR A 151 2.57 10.62 4.79
N LEU A 152 1.56 11.09 4.08
CA LEU A 152 0.87 10.33 3.04
C LEU A 152 1.33 10.81 1.66
N TYR A 153 1.15 9.96 0.62
CA TYR A 153 1.56 10.34 -0.75
C TYR A 153 0.95 11.67 -1.20
N VAL A 154 -0.28 11.97 -0.80
CA VAL A 154 -0.99 13.23 -1.12
C VAL A 154 -0.29 14.48 -0.56
N ASN A 155 0.50 14.34 0.50
CA ASN A 155 1.29 15.44 1.08
C ASN A 155 2.53 15.77 0.23
N ARG A 156 2.94 14.86 -0.66
CA ARG A 156 4.07 15.03 -1.58
C ARG A 156 3.66 15.54 -2.95
N LEU A 157 2.36 15.58 -3.25
CA LEU A 157 1.85 16.05 -4.54
C LEU A 157 2.16 17.53 -4.76
N GLU A 158 2.47 17.87 -6.00
CA GLU A 158 2.77 19.23 -6.43
C GLU A 158 1.85 19.70 -7.57
N GLY A 159 1.87 20.97 -7.86
CA GLY A 159 1.24 21.60 -9.03
C GLY A 159 -0.25 21.29 -9.16
N LYS A 160 -0.65 20.71 -10.30
CA LYS A 160 -2.05 20.38 -10.61
C LYS A 160 -2.61 19.29 -9.71
N TRP A 161 -1.79 18.30 -9.34
CA TRP A 161 -2.18 17.17 -8.50
C TRP A 161 -2.45 17.59 -7.07
N GLN A 162 -1.62 18.45 -6.50
CA GLN A 162 -1.88 19.05 -5.18
C GLN A 162 -3.19 19.85 -5.15
N ARG A 163 -3.51 20.58 -6.24
CA ARG A 163 -4.79 21.32 -6.32
C ARG A 163 -5.98 20.37 -6.43
N ARG A 164 -5.85 19.27 -7.20
CA ARG A 164 -6.87 18.21 -7.29
C ARG A 164 -7.12 17.60 -5.92
N TRP A 165 -6.07 17.18 -5.23
CA TRP A 165 -6.14 16.63 -3.88
C TRP A 165 -6.87 17.59 -2.91
N LYS A 166 -6.44 18.85 -2.82
CA LYS A 166 -7.09 19.83 -1.92
C LYS A 166 -8.58 20.04 -2.21
N ARG A 167 -9.00 19.88 -3.45
CA ARG A 167 -10.42 19.93 -3.83
C ARG A 167 -11.16 18.69 -3.36
N ALA A 168 -10.64 17.51 -3.64
CA ALA A 168 -11.22 16.25 -3.22
C ALA A 168 -11.29 16.13 -1.70
N GLN A 169 -10.22 16.44 -0.99
CA GLN A 169 -10.16 16.47 0.48
C GLN A 169 -11.31 17.25 1.12
N ARG A 170 -11.68 18.40 0.51
CA ARG A 170 -12.78 19.24 1.01
C ARG A 170 -14.14 18.67 0.63
N ALA A 171 -14.29 18.17 -0.60
CA ALA A 171 -15.55 17.61 -1.11
C ALA A 171 -15.95 16.37 -0.33
N GLU A 172 -15.01 15.44 -0.15
CA GLU A 172 -15.21 14.16 0.54
C GLU A 172 -15.01 14.26 2.07
N ARG A 173 -14.68 15.45 2.60
CA ARG A 173 -14.45 15.70 4.03
C ARG A 173 -13.39 14.76 4.64
N LEU A 174 -12.37 14.39 3.88
CA LEU A 174 -11.35 13.42 4.30
C LEU A 174 -10.47 13.89 5.47
N ASN A 175 -10.57 15.15 5.88
CA ASN A 175 -9.85 15.73 7.02
C ASN A 175 -10.59 15.62 8.36
N VAL A 176 -11.70 14.87 8.41
CA VAL A 176 -12.48 14.70 9.64
C VAL A 176 -11.95 13.47 10.39
N PRO A 177 -11.54 13.62 11.68
CA PRO A 177 -11.16 12.49 12.51
C PRO A 177 -12.33 11.54 12.79
N GLY A 178 -12.02 10.28 13.12
CA GLY A 178 -13.01 9.25 13.49
C GLY A 178 -13.61 8.53 12.27
N VAL A 179 -13.13 8.81 11.05
CA VAL A 179 -13.56 8.09 9.85
C VAL A 179 -12.67 6.89 9.64
N THR A 180 -13.32 5.72 9.54
CA THR A 180 -12.67 4.43 9.24
C THR A 180 -13.56 3.65 8.27
N TRP A 181 -13.01 2.64 7.64
CA TRP A 181 -13.74 1.62 6.89
C TRP A 181 -13.18 0.24 7.21
N LEU A 182 -14.04 -0.78 7.19
CA LEU A 182 -13.66 -2.16 7.52
C LEU A 182 -13.58 -2.99 6.24
N PRO A 183 -12.38 -3.35 5.78
CA PRO A 183 -12.20 -4.19 4.59
C PRO A 183 -12.99 -5.49 4.66
N GLY A 184 -13.55 -5.90 3.53
CA GLY A 184 -14.38 -7.11 3.41
C GLY A 184 -15.76 -7.02 4.07
N THR A 185 -16.13 -5.88 4.68
CA THR A 185 -17.44 -5.67 5.32
C THR A 185 -18.11 -4.40 4.78
N ASP A 186 -17.40 -3.29 4.77
CA ASP A 186 -17.88 -2.04 4.20
C ASP A 186 -17.71 -2.07 2.68
N GLU A 187 -18.47 -1.23 1.97
CA GLU A 187 -18.28 -1.03 0.53
C GLU A 187 -16.83 -0.65 0.25
N ASP A 188 -16.21 -1.35 -0.72
CA ASP A 188 -14.84 -1.06 -1.11
C ASP A 188 -14.74 0.35 -1.72
N PRO A 189 -14.05 1.28 -1.07
CA PRO A 189 -13.96 2.65 -1.54
C PRO A 189 -13.14 2.80 -2.84
N PHE A 190 -12.50 1.72 -3.32
CA PHE A 190 -11.72 1.70 -4.57
C PHE A 190 -12.46 1.02 -5.72
N GLY A 191 -13.62 0.41 -5.45
CA GLY A 191 -14.46 -0.25 -6.46
C GLY A 191 -13.83 -1.54 -6.99
N HIS A 192 -13.05 -2.26 -6.19
CA HIS A 192 -12.63 -3.62 -6.50
C HIS A 192 -13.84 -4.54 -6.22
N ASP A 193 -14.78 -4.58 -7.15
CA ASP A 193 -15.90 -5.50 -7.05
C ASP A 193 -15.40 -6.95 -7.09
N ALA A 194 -16.02 -7.82 -6.31
CA ALA A 194 -15.66 -9.22 -6.13
C ALA A 194 -15.85 -10.10 -7.39
N ASP A 195 -16.12 -9.53 -8.55
CA ASP A 195 -16.57 -10.21 -9.77
C ASP A 195 -15.49 -10.32 -10.88
N ASP A 196 -14.23 -9.93 -10.66
CA ASP A 196 -13.16 -10.10 -11.66
C ASP A 196 -12.57 -11.53 -11.72
N HIS A 197 -13.28 -12.53 -11.21
CA HIS A 197 -13.03 -13.95 -11.50
C HIS A 197 -13.92 -14.45 -12.66
N GLU A 198 -13.99 -13.70 -13.76
CA GLU A 198 -14.47 -14.30 -15.01
C GLU A 198 -13.34 -15.17 -15.59
N ASP A 199 -13.51 -16.47 -15.41
CA ASP A 199 -12.80 -17.55 -16.10
C ASP A 199 -12.71 -17.24 -17.60
N HIS A 200 -11.52 -16.94 -18.10
CA HIS A 200 -11.23 -17.03 -19.52
C HIS A 200 -11.22 -18.52 -19.92
N GLU A 201 -12.42 -19.10 -20.05
CA GLU A 201 -12.59 -20.33 -20.79
C GLU A 201 -12.20 -20.09 -22.24
N HIS A 202 -11.01 -20.59 -22.60
CA HIS A 202 -10.65 -20.78 -24.00
C HIS A 202 -11.61 -21.80 -24.61
N GLY A 203 -12.54 -21.30 -25.42
CA GLY A 203 -13.38 -22.13 -26.27
C GLY A 203 -12.53 -22.92 -27.27
N PRO A 204 -12.91 -24.18 -27.57
CA PRO A 204 -12.14 -25.04 -28.46
C PRO A 204 -12.18 -24.53 -29.90
N ASP A 205 -11.02 -24.66 -30.55
CA ASP A 205 -10.75 -24.37 -31.95
C ASP A 205 -11.87 -24.85 -32.89
N GLY A 206 -12.41 -23.88 -33.61
CA GLY A 206 -13.30 -24.17 -34.77
C GLY A 206 -12.47 -24.64 -35.95
N ASP A 207 -12.56 -25.91 -36.22
CA ASP A 207 -12.17 -26.58 -37.46
C ASP A 207 -12.69 -25.84 -38.68
N HIS A 208 -11.80 -25.29 -39.49
CA HIS A 208 -12.13 -24.86 -40.87
C HIS A 208 -11.55 -25.89 -41.83
N GLY A 209 -12.44 -26.83 -42.20
CA GLY A 209 -12.20 -27.73 -43.30
C GLY A 209 -12.06 -26.98 -44.63
N ASP A 210 -11.08 -27.47 -45.39
CA ASP A 210 -10.87 -27.22 -46.80
C ASP A 210 -12.14 -27.58 -47.60
N ASP A 211 -12.50 -26.72 -48.52
CA ASP A 211 -13.23 -27.16 -49.71
C ASP A 211 -12.73 -26.38 -50.94
N GLU A 212 -12.23 -27.18 -51.86
CA GLU A 212 -11.81 -26.82 -53.22
C GLU A 212 -13.02 -26.37 -54.08
N ALA A 213 -12.82 -25.39 -54.93
CA ALA A 213 -13.24 -25.38 -56.36
C ALA A 213 -12.70 -24.10 -57.06
#